data_2c10c8eb69c170048d0b1b38c6a2d0d7
#
_entry.id   2c10c8eb69c170048d0b1b38c6a2d0d7
#
_cell.length_a   1.000
_cell.length_b   1.000
_cell.length_c   1.000
_cell.angle_alpha   90.00
_cell.angle_beta   90.00
_cell.angle_gamma   90.00
#
_symmetry.space_group_name_H-M   'P 1'
#
loop_
_entity.id
_entity.type
_entity.pdbx_description
1 polymer ?
#
loop_
_entity_poly.entity_id
_entity_poly.type
_entity_poly.pdbx_seq_one_letter_code
_entity_poly.pdbx_strand_id
1 'polypeptide(L)'
;MADIIRGTTPSYIVDFTDSGANVADITKATLTAKCRGVKTDLSDGLVLDPVENVIRYHFSQAETLAYRAGEKVYLEMDVVSDGERYRASEKVLTVKNTLKDEVI
;
A
#
# COMPACT_ATOMS: atom_id res chain seq x y z
N MET A 1 5.64 -11.33 -8.00
CA MET A 1 5.82 -9.89 -7.97
C MET A 1 4.48 -9.21 -8.24
N ALA A 2 4.13 -8.21 -7.45
CA ALA A 2 2.89 -7.49 -7.66
C ALA A 2 3.10 -6.34 -8.65
N ASP A 3 2.08 -6.07 -9.44
CA ASP A 3 2.09 -5.01 -10.44
C ASP A 3 0.95 -4.04 -10.17
N ILE A 4 1.16 -2.77 -10.53
CA ILE A 4 0.09 -1.79 -10.62
C ILE A 4 -0.22 -1.60 -12.11
N ILE A 5 -1.46 -1.89 -12.50
CA ILE A 5 -1.92 -1.61 -13.85
C ILE A 5 -2.59 -0.24 -13.85
N ARG A 6 -2.13 0.68 -14.70
CA ARG A 6 -2.67 2.04 -14.76
C ARG A 6 -4.16 2.02 -15.03
N GLY A 7 -4.90 2.85 -14.30
CA GLY A 7 -6.34 2.95 -14.42
C GLY A 7 -7.14 1.91 -13.67
N THR A 8 -6.48 1.01 -12.95
CA THR A 8 -7.16 0.02 -12.11
C THR A 8 -7.14 0.44 -10.64
N THR A 9 -7.86 -0.30 -9.80
CA THR A 9 -8.01 0.01 -8.38
C THR A 9 -7.54 -1.17 -7.52
N PRO A 10 -6.23 -1.51 -7.55
CA PRO A 10 -5.74 -2.65 -6.77
C PRO A 10 -5.73 -2.35 -5.28
N SER A 11 -5.72 -3.41 -4.46
CA SER A 11 -5.54 -3.30 -3.02
C SER A 11 -4.17 -3.81 -2.62
N TYR A 12 -3.50 -3.07 -1.74
CA TYR A 12 -2.28 -3.53 -1.08
C TYR A 12 -2.66 -4.03 0.30
N ILE A 13 -2.43 -5.32 0.56
CA ILE A 13 -2.87 -5.98 1.77
C ILE A 13 -1.65 -6.53 2.50
N VAL A 14 -1.53 -6.18 3.78
CA VAL A 14 -0.51 -6.74 4.69
C VAL A 14 -1.22 -7.62 5.69
N ASP A 15 -0.91 -8.92 5.64
CA ASP A 15 -1.53 -9.94 6.49
C ASP A 15 -0.61 -10.20 7.70
N PHE A 16 -1.15 -10.05 8.89
CA PHE A 16 -0.41 -10.25 10.15
C PHE A 16 -0.64 -11.63 10.77
N THR A 17 -1.40 -12.51 10.10
CA THR A 17 -1.80 -13.81 10.67
C THR A 17 -0.60 -14.64 11.10
N ASP A 18 0.44 -14.70 10.27
CA ASP A 18 1.63 -15.51 10.53
C ASP A 18 2.75 -14.80 11.29
N SER A 19 2.57 -13.52 11.59
CA SER A 19 3.61 -12.71 12.24
C SER A 19 3.57 -12.76 13.76
N GLY A 20 2.49 -13.27 14.32
CA GLY A 20 2.25 -13.23 15.77
C GLY A 20 1.73 -11.89 16.27
N ALA A 21 1.62 -10.89 15.42
CA ALA A 21 1.06 -9.60 15.77
C ALA A 21 -0.44 -9.55 15.53
N ASN A 22 -1.13 -8.67 16.26
CA ASN A 22 -2.56 -8.44 16.11
C ASN A 22 -2.82 -7.01 15.67
N VAL A 23 -3.60 -6.85 14.62
CA VAL A 23 -4.02 -5.52 14.14
C VAL A 23 -4.77 -4.75 15.23
N ALA A 24 -5.51 -5.47 16.09
CA ALA A 24 -6.21 -4.86 17.22
C ALA A 24 -5.28 -4.13 18.20
N ASP A 25 -4.02 -4.53 18.29
CA ASP A 25 -3.02 -3.92 19.18
C ASP A 25 -2.25 -2.77 18.52
N ILE A 26 -2.50 -2.52 17.25
CA ILE A 26 -1.83 -1.45 16.51
C ILE A 26 -2.52 -0.12 16.81
N THR A 27 -1.76 0.84 17.35
CA THR A 27 -2.26 2.16 17.70
C THR A 27 -2.10 3.16 16.57
N LYS A 28 -1.14 2.92 15.67
CA LYS A 28 -0.88 3.80 14.54
C LYS A 28 -0.27 2.99 13.39
N ALA A 29 -0.69 3.29 12.17
CA ALA A 29 -0.10 2.72 10.97
C ALA A 29 0.15 3.84 9.97
N THR A 30 1.27 3.78 9.27
CA THR A 30 1.62 4.73 8.21
C THR A 30 2.00 3.97 6.95
N LEU A 31 1.62 4.50 5.81
CA LEU A 31 1.98 3.96 4.50
C LEU A 31 2.59 5.08 3.66
N THR A 32 3.80 4.83 3.17
CA THR A 32 4.51 5.77 2.29
C THR A 32 4.77 5.10 0.96
N ALA A 33 4.46 5.80 -0.11
CA ALA A 33 4.81 5.40 -1.47
C ALA A 33 5.92 6.30 -1.98
N LYS A 34 6.95 5.70 -2.59
CA LYS A 34 8.04 6.44 -3.21
C LYS A 34 8.14 6.04 -4.68
N CYS A 35 8.04 7.03 -5.55
CA CYS A 35 8.19 6.85 -6.99
C CYS A 35 9.02 8.00 -7.55
N ARG A 36 10.08 7.68 -8.28
CA ARG A 36 11.00 8.67 -8.85
C ARG A 36 11.55 9.66 -7.83
N GLY A 37 11.85 9.18 -6.63
CA GLY A 37 12.38 10.04 -5.56
C GLY A 37 11.33 10.88 -4.84
N VAL A 38 10.08 10.86 -5.28
CA VAL A 38 8.99 11.58 -4.64
C VAL A 38 8.27 10.67 -3.67
N LYS A 39 8.17 11.10 -2.42
CA LYS A 39 7.46 10.38 -1.36
C LYS A 39 6.05 10.92 -1.21
N THR A 40 5.08 10.03 -1.14
CA THR A 40 3.68 10.38 -0.92
C THR A 40 3.18 9.61 0.30
N ASP A 41 2.52 10.33 1.21
CA ASP A 41 1.92 9.72 2.39
C ASP A 41 0.52 9.23 2.03
N LEU A 42 0.31 7.91 2.15
CA LEU A 42 -0.97 7.27 1.85
C LEU A 42 -1.69 6.82 3.12
N SER A 43 -1.23 7.26 4.30
CA SER A 43 -1.71 6.74 5.58
C SER A 43 -3.19 6.97 5.83
N ASP A 44 -3.77 8.05 5.30
CA ASP A 44 -5.18 8.38 5.51
C ASP A 44 -6.14 7.37 4.86
N GLY A 45 -5.67 6.64 3.87
CA GLY A 45 -6.47 5.63 3.18
C GLY A 45 -6.36 4.23 3.77
N LEU A 46 -5.59 4.06 4.83
CA LEU A 46 -5.41 2.74 5.44
C LEU A 46 -6.66 2.28 6.17
N VAL A 47 -7.01 1.01 5.97
CA VAL A 47 -8.10 0.35 6.69
C VAL A 47 -7.50 -0.77 7.52
N LEU A 48 -7.67 -0.68 8.84
CA LEU A 48 -7.23 -1.70 9.77
C LEU A 48 -8.40 -2.66 10.05
N ASP A 49 -8.20 -3.93 9.72
CA ASP A 49 -9.23 -4.95 9.89
C ASP A 49 -8.77 -5.97 10.94
N PRO A 50 -9.19 -5.80 12.21
CA PRO A 50 -8.77 -6.72 13.27
C PRO A 50 -9.43 -8.10 13.16
N VAL A 51 -10.55 -8.22 12.47
CA VAL A 51 -11.22 -9.52 12.30
C VAL A 51 -10.41 -10.41 11.37
N GLU A 52 -9.99 -9.87 10.23
CA GLU A 52 -9.15 -10.59 9.27
C GLU A 52 -7.66 -10.52 9.61
N ASN A 53 -7.30 -9.68 10.57
CA ASN A 53 -5.91 -9.43 11.00
C ASN A 53 -5.05 -8.90 9.86
N VAL A 54 -5.59 -7.98 9.08
CA VAL A 54 -4.91 -7.35 7.94
C VAL A 54 -5.02 -5.84 8.01
N ILE A 55 -4.07 -5.16 7.34
CA ILE A 55 -4.16 -3.73 7.03
C ILE A 55 -4.17 -3.62 5.51
N ARG A 56 -5.10 -2.84 4.97
CA ARG A 56 -5.22 -2.71 3.52
C ARG A 56 -5.28 -1.26 3.07
N TYR A 57 -4.76 -1.02 1.88
CA TYR A 57 -4.87 0.24 1.17
C TYR A 57 -5.43 -0.01 -0.22
N HIS A 58 -6.49 0.69 -0.58
CA HIS A 58 -7.14 0.58 -1.87
C HIS A 58 -6.76 1.76 -2.75
N PHE A 59 -6.01 1.50 -3.82
CA PHE A 59 -5.62 2.54 -4.77
C PHE A 59 -6.82 3.03 -5.57
N SER A 60 -6.88 4.33 -5.82
CA SER A 60 -7.88 4.91 -6.72
C SER A 60 -7.39 4.88 -8.17
N GLN A 61 -8.32 5.02 -9.13
CA GLN A 61 -7.96 5.14 -10.55
C GLN A 61 -7.04 6.34 -10.79
N ALA A 62 -7.35 7.48 -10.15
CA ALA A 62 -6.55 8.69 -10.29
C ALA A 62 -5.11 8.45 -9.86
N GLU A 63 -4.89 7.73 -8.74
CA GLU A 63 -3.56 7.42 -8.26
C GLU A 63 -2.79 6.54 -9.25
N THR A 64 -3.40 5.48 -9.75
CA THR A 64 -2.70 4.55 -10.65
C THR A 64 -2.47 5.15 -12.02
N LEU A 65 -3.34 6.05 -12.50
CA LEU A 65 -3.14 6.78 -13.75
C LEU A 65 -2.02 7.82 -13.63
N ALA A 66 -1.73 8.31 -12.43
CA ALA A 66 -0.66 9.27 -12.20
C ALA A 66 0.74 8.66 -12.36
N TYR A 67 0.87 7.35 -12.20
CA TYR A 67 2.14 6.66 -12.40
C TYR A 67 2.40 6.42 -13.89
N ARG A 68 3.69 6.37 -14.26
CA ARG A 68 4.08 6.06 -15.64
C ARG A 68 4.40 4.58 -15.79
N ALA A 69 4.08 4.02 -16.94
CA ALA A 69 4.43 2.65 -17.25
C ALA A 69 5.95 2.44 -17.17
N GLY A 70 6.36 1.32 -16.61
CA GLY A 70 7.77 0.97 -16.43
C GLY A 70 8.37 1.48 -15.14
N GLU A 71 7.71 2.37 -14.42
CA GLU A 71 8.19 2.88 -13.13
C GLU A 71 7.99 1.86 -12.02
N LYS A 72 8.78 2.02 -10.97
CA LYS A 72 8.65 1.22 -9.75
C LYS A 72 8.14 2.09 -8.62
N VAL A 73 7.17 1.57 -7.90
CA VAL A 73 6.60 2.21 -6.71
C VAL A 73 7.05 1.40 -5.50
N TYR A 74 7.75 2.06 -4.58
CA TYR A 74 8.22 1.45 -3.33
C TYR A 74 7.21 1.76 -2.24
N LEU A 75 6.64 0.73 -1.64
CA LEU A 75 5.68 0.88 -0.54
C LEU A 75 6.35 0.46 0.77
N GLU A 76 6.22 1.31 1.78
CA GLU A 76 6.73 1.04 3.11
C GLU A 76 5.60 1.27 4.12
N MET A 77 5.30 0.24 4.91
CA MET A 77 4.31 0.33 5.97
C MET A 77 4.97 0.19 7.33
N ASP A 78 4.82 1.20 8.17
CA ASP A 78 5.27 1.18 9.56
C ASP A 78 4.05 1.15 10.47
N VAL A 79 4.16 0.41 11.57
CA VAL A 79 3.10 0.33 12.57
C VAL A 79 3.68 0.56 13.96
N VAL A 80 2.83 1.04 14.87
CA VAL A 80 3.15 1.19 16.28
C VAL A 80 2.26 0.24 17.05
N SER A 81 2.88 -0.67 17.78
CA SER A 81 2.19 -1.63 18.66
C SER A 81 2.91 -1.69 19.99
N ASP A 82 2.17 -1.59 21.07
CA ASP A 82 2.72 -1.61 22.45
C ASP A 82 3.81 -0.56 22.67
N GLY A 83 3.65 0.61 22.04
CA GLY A 83 4.61 1.72 22.15
C GLY A 83 5.86 1.58 21.30
N GLU A 84 6.02 0.50 20.57
CA GLU A 84 7.17 0.27 19.69
C GLU A 84 6.78 0.43 18.23
N ARG A 85 7.64 1.10 17.46
CA ARG A 85 7.47 1.29 16.02
C ARG A 85 8.36 0.30 15.27
N TYR A 86 7.76 -0.40 14.30
CA TYR A 86 8.52 -1.30 13.44
C TYR A 86 7.99 -1.29 12.00
N ARG A 87 8.83 -1.77 11.08
CA ARG A 87 8.48 -1.88 9.67
C ARG A 87 7.65 -3.15 9.45
N ALA A 88 6.37 -2.98 9.14
CA ALA A 88 5.46 -4.10 8.91
C ALA A 88 5.63 -4.70 7.53
N SER A 89 5.91 -3.88 6.52
CA SER A 89 6.02 -4.36 5.15
C SER A 89 6.84 -3.40 4.30
N GLU A 90 7.59 -3.99 3.37
CA GLU A 90 8.24 -3.27 2.27
C GLU A 90 7.91 -4.02 0.99
N LYS A 91 7.51 -3.29 -0.05
CA LYS A 91 7.17 -3.92 -1.32
C LYS A 91 7.50 -3.00 -2.47
N VAL A 92 7.93 -3.61 -3.58
CA VAL A 92 8.17 -2.90 -4.84
C VAL A 92 7.14 -3.37 -5.84
N LEU A 93 6.41 -2.42 -6.42
CA LEU A 93 5.42 -2.68 -7.46
C LEU A 93 5.91 -2.12 -8.78
N THR A 94 5.73 -2.87 -9.87
CA THR A 94 6.04 -2.39 -11.21
C THR A 94 4.77 -1.84 -11.84
N VAL A 95 4.84 -0.64 -12.40
CA VAL A 95 3.70 0.00 -13.07
C VAL A 95 3.63 -0.49 -14.50
N LYS A 96 2.49 -1.06 -14.88
CA LYS A 96 2.24 -1.54 -16.24
C LYS A 96 1.22 -0.68 -16.93
N ASN A 97 1.39 -0.51 -18.24
CA ASN A 97 0.47 0.27 -19.03
C ASN A 97 -0.82 -0.52 -19.30
N THR A 98 -1.84 0.22 -19.71
CA THR A 98 -3.12 -0.35 -20.14
C THR A 98 -3.37 0.06 -21.60
N LEU A 99 -4.20 -0.72 -22.28
CA LEU A 99 -4.60 -0.37 -23.66
C LEU A 99 -5.55 0.81 -23.69
N LYS A 100 -6.26 1.06 -22.58
CA LYS A 100 -7.13 2.23 -22.42
C LYS A 100 -6.60 3.10 -21.31
N ASP A 101 -6.28 4.35 -21.62
CA ASP A 101 -5.73 5.31 -20.69
C ASP A 101 -6.80 6.30 -20.23
N GLU A 102 -8.00 5.83 -20.01
CA GLU A 102 -9.15 6.63 -19.60
C GLU A 102 -9.81 6.06 -18.35
N VAL A 103 -10.48 6.93 -17.61
CA VAL A 103 -11.25 6.55 -16.44
C VAL A 103 -12.57 5.92 -16.89
N ILE A 104 -12.86 4.75 -16.35
CA ILE A 104 -14.08 4.01 -16.65
C ILE A 104 -14.97 3.91 -15.42
#